data_1f3bef378fcf729c7663254f6bf109fe
#
_entry.id   1f3bef378fcf729c7663254f6bf109fe
#
_cell.length_a   1.000
_cell.length_b   1.000
_cell.length_c   1.000
_cell.angle_alpha   90.00
_cell.angle_beta   90.00
_cell.angle_gamma   90.00
#
_symmetry.space_group_name_H-M   'P 1'
#
loop_
_entity.id
_entity.type
_entity.pdbx_description
1 polymer ?
#
loop_
_entity_poly.entity_id
_entity_poly.type
_entity_poly.pdbx_seq_one_letter_code
_entity_poly.pdbx_strand_id
1 'polypeptide(L)'
;MKANVYGLNGEVVEEIELPHVFIEEFRPDLIRKAVHAIQSHRRQPYGPNPLAGTNYAAENWGPGHGYARVPRLKGGRRAVIVPQAVGGRKAHPPKPQKNWNEKINKKEMRKALRSALSATVIPELVRRRSHVFEGDLPKIVVDEFEELKKTKEVIEVLKTIGVYQDVVKAGERKRVRAGKGKMRGRRYKRKKSVLIVTSKNSDVLKASRNLPGVDAVEVRNLNVEFLAPGGHAGRLVVYTKSALSYLGEWL
;
A
#
# COMPACT_ATOMS: atom_id res chain seq x y z
N MET A 1 -13.13 -16.75 -19.84
CA MET A 1 -14.00 -15.78 -19.12
C MET A 1 -14.08 -14.53 -19.97
N LYS A 2 -15.29 -14.06 -20.32
CA LYS A 2 -15.50 -12.89 -21.17
C LYS A 2 -15.82 -11.66 -20.34
N ALA A 3 -15.49 -10.49 -20.85
CA ALA A 3 -15.75 -9.21 -20.20
C ALA A 3 -16.08 -8.12 -21.22
N ASN A 4 -16.93 -7.19 -20.83
CA ASN A 4 -17.39 -6.10 -21.65
C ASN A 4 -16.41 -4.93 -21.64
N VAL A 5 -16.10 -4.38 -22.81
CA VAL A 5 -15.36 -3.12 -22.98
C VAL A 5 -16.35 -1.97 -23.13
N TYR A 6 -16.22 -0.98 -22.27
CA TYR A 6 -17.08 0.20 -22.24
C TYR A 6 -16.45 1.37 -23.00
N GLY A 7 -17.25 2.02 -23.82
CA GLY A 7 -16.91 3.32 -24.41
C GLY A 7 -16.92 4.45 -23.36
N LEU A 8 -16.47 5.63 -23.74
CA LEU A 8 -16.51 6.81 -22.87
C LEU A 8 -17.94 7.20 -22.44
N ASN A 9 -18.93 6.85 -23.26
CA ASN A 9 -20.36 7.08 -22.99
C ASN A 9 -21.01 5.98 -22.12
N GLY A 10 -20.26 4.95 -21.75
CA GLY A 10 -20.76 3.83 -20.94
C GLY A 10 -21.46 2.72 -21.75
N GLU A 11 -21.50 2.82 -23.07
CA GLU A 11 -22.03 1.77 -23.94
C GLU A 11 -21.03 0.62 -24.04
N VAL A 12 -21.52 -0.60 -24.22
CA VAL A 12 -20.68 -1.77 -24.48
C VAL A 12 -20.30 -1.75 -25.97
N VAL A 13 -19.01 -1.55 -26.24
CA VAL A 13 -18.46 -1.48 -27.60
C VAL A 13 -18.07 -2.86 -28.11
N GLU A 14 -17.48 -3.69 -27.25
CA GLU A 14 -16.89 -4.99 -27.62
C GLU A 14 -16.92 -5.95 -26.43
N GLU A 15 -16.94 -7.24 -26.67
CA GLU A 15 -16.72 -8.29 -25.68
C GLU A 15 -15.36 -8.94 -25.93
N ILE A 16 -14.49 -9.00 -24.92
CA ILE A 16 -13.15 -9.57 -25.01
C ILE A 16 -12.97 -10.75 -24.09
N GLU A 17 -12.10 -11.69 -24.46
CA GLU A 17 -11.67 -12.76 -23.57
C GLU A 17 -10.58 -12.27 -22.62
N LEU A 18 -10.78 -12.54 -21.32
CA LEU A 18 -9.79 -12.16 -20.31
C LEU A 18 -8.55 -13.05 -20.41
N PRO A 19 -7.35 -12.46 -20.30
CA PRO A 19 -6.10 -13.21 -20.18
C PRO A 19 -6.11 -14.22 -19.04
N HIS A 20 -5.39 -15.33 -19.20
CA HIS A 20 -5.31 -16.42 -18.22
C HIS A 20 -4.92 -15.95 -16.79
N VAL A 21 -4.21 -14.86 -16.69
CA VAL A 21 -3.80 -14.22 -15.42
C VAL A 21 -4.97 -13.92 -14.48
N PHE A 22 -6.18 -13.69 -15.02
CA PHE A 22 -7.39 -13.41 -14.23
C PHE A 22 -8.11 -14.66 -13.72
N ILE A 23 -7.69 -15.86 -14.16
CA ILE A 23 -8.28 -17.14 -13.77
C ILE A 23 -7.45 -17.87 -12.72
N GLU A 24 -6.31 -17.30 -12.30
CA GLU A 24 -5.40 -17.89 -11.32
C GLU A 24 -6.07 -18.04 -9.93
N GLU A 25 -5.62 -19.03 -9.17
CA GLU A 25 -6.12 -19.31 -7.83
C GLU A 25 -5.91 -18.12 -6.86
N PHE A 26 -6.92 -17.84 -6.05
CA PHE A 26 -6.83 -16.80 -5.01
C PHE A 26 -6.01 -17.26 -3.81
N ARG A 27 -4.82 -16.68 -3.61
CA ARG A 27 -3.84 -17.00 -2.57
C ARG A 27 -3.59 -15.78 -1.65
N PRO A 28 -4.41 -15.58 -0.61
CA PRO A 28 -4.29 -14.43 0.30
C PRO A 28 -3.00 -14.45 1.13
N ASP A 29 -2.42 -15.61 1.38
CA ASP A 29 -1.13 -15.82 2.06
C ASP A 29 0.02 -15.16 1.29
N LEU A 30 0.14 -15.46 -0.01
CA LEU A 30 1.17 -14.89 -0.88
C LEU A 30 0.99 -13.39 -1.06
N ILE A 31 -0.25 -12.93 -1.22
CA ILE A 31 -0.57 -11.50 -1.34
C ILE A 31 -0.11 -10.73 -0.09
N ARG A 32 -0.37 -11.24 1.11
CA ARG A 32 0.09 -10.60 2.36
C ARG A 32 1.62 -10.56 2.44
N LYS A 33 2.28 -11.68 2.15
CA LYS A 33 3.75 -11.77 2.14
C LYS A 33 4.35 -10.74 1.18
N ALA A 34 3.81 -10.64 -0.04
CA ALA A 34 4.27 -9.68 -1.05
C ALA A 34 4.06 -8.22 -0.61
N VAL A 35 2.89 -7.89 -0.06
CA VAL A 35 2.60 -6.54 0.43
C VAL A 35 3.52 -6.16 1.59
N HIS A 36 3.78 -7.08 2.54
CA HIS A 36 4.72 -6.83 3.64
C HIS A 36 6.14 -6.57 3.11
N ALA A 37 6.61 -7.37 2.15
CA ALA A 37 7.91 -7.16 1.52
C ALA A 37 7.98 -5.77 0.84
N ILE A 38 7.00 -5.39 0.02
CA ILE A 38 6.93 -4.07 -0.63
C ILE A 38 6.93 -2.94 0.41
N GLN A 39 6.15 -3.07 1.48
CA GLN A 39 6.08 -2.05 2.53
C GLN A 39 7.36 -1.93 3.33
N SER A 40 8.09 -3.03 3.52
CA SER A 40 9.38 -3.02 4.22
C SER A 40 10.43 -2.15 3.51
N HIS A 41 10.41 -2.14 2.17
CA HIS A 41 11.34 -1.35 1.34
C HIS A 41 11.14 0.17 1.47
N ARG A 42 9.99 0.63 1.95
CA ARG A 42 9.68 2.07 2.16
C ARG A 42 10.05 2.58 3.55
N ARG A 43 10.54 1.71 4.43
CA ARG A 43 10.88 2.09 5.81
C ARG A 43 12.18 2.86 5.82
N GLN A 44 12.18 4.03 6.47
CA GLN A 44 13.42 4.74 6.75
C GLN A 44 14.21 4.01 7.85
N PRO A 45 15.53 3.86 7.70
CA PRO A 45 16.40 3.42 8.79
C PRO A 45 16.22 4.32 10.01
N TYR A 46 16.13 3.73 11.19
CA TYR A 46 16.01 4.49 12.44
C TYR A 46 16.78 3.82 13.56
N GLY A 47 17.22 4.62 14.50
CA GLY A 47 17.87 4.17 15.72
C GLY A 47 17.96 5.31 16.74
N PRO A 48 18.20 5.00 18.01
CA PRO A 48 18.53 6.01 19.01
C PRO A 48 19.93 6.56 18.77
N ASN A 49 20.25 7.65 19.46
CA ASN A 49 21.62 8.12 19.54
C ASN A 49 22.51 6.99 20.09
N PRO A 50 23.71 6.73 19.53
CA PRO A 50 24.64 5.70 20.02
C PRO A 50 24.97 5.83 21.50
N LEU A 51 25.02 7.05 22.02
CA LEU A 51 25.30 7.36 23.42
C LEU A 51 24.03 7.45 24.30
N ALA A 52 22.84 7.10 23.76
CA ALA A 52 21.62 7.16 24.56
C ALA A 52 21.70 6.24 25.79
N GLY A 53 21.52 6.81 26.95
CA GLY A 53 21.60 6.11 28.24
C GLY A 53 23.02 5.86 28.78
N THR A 54 24.06 6.33 28.08
CA THR A 54 25.47 6.19 28.51
C THR A 54 26.14 7.55 28.74
N ASN A 55 25.51 8.66 28.36
CA ASN A 55 26.09 10.00 28.45
C ASN A 55 25.88 10.58 29.87
N TYR A 56 26.45 9.92 30.86
CA TYR A 56 26.41 10.31 32.26
C TYR A 56 27.82 10.27 32.88
N ALA A 57 28.16 11.27 33.71
CA ALA A 57 29.32 11.20 34.59
C ALA A 57 28.99 10.23 35.75
N ALA A 58 29.46 8.99 35.61
CA ALA A 58 29.14 7.91 36.54
C ALA A 58 30.38 7.14 36.95
N GLU A 59 30.39 6.69 38.21
CA GLU A 59 31.49 5.98 38.82
C GLU A 59 30.98 4.75 39.59
N ASN A 60 31.73 3.69 39.55
CA ASN A 60 31.43 2.49 40.34
C ASN A 60 32.07 2.63 41.72
N TRP A 61 31.26 2.55 42.77
CA TRP A 61 31.74 2.72 44.13
C TRP A 61 32.57 1.52 44.66
N GLY A 62 32.54 0.36 43.94
CA GLY A 62 33.23 -0.82 44.38
C GLY A 62 32.55 -1.53 45.57
N PRO A 63 33.29 -2.40 46.28
CA PRO A 63 32.78 -3.15 47.43
C PRO A 63 32.71 -2.29 48.69
N GLY A 64 31.99 -2.75 49.72
CA GLY A 64 31.94 -2.13 51.04
C GLY A 64 30.89 -1.04 51.25
N HIS A 65 30.12 -0.66 50.26
CA HIS A 65 29.11 0.41 50.35
C HIS A 65 27.67 -0.07 50.63
N GLY A 66 27.44 -1.37 50.75
CA GLY A 66 26.09 -1.91 50.94
C GLY A 66 25.13 -1.80 49.71
N TYR A 67 25.63 -1.38 48.55
CA TYR A 67 24.88 -1.18 47.33
C TYR A 67 25.38 -2.11 46.18
N ALA A 68 24.50 -2.40 45.24
CA ALA A 68 24.90 -3.12 44.04
C ALA A 68 26.04 -2.40 43.30
N ARG A 69 27.01 -3.16 42.81
CA ARG A 69 28.24 -2.70 42.13
C ARG A 69 27.94 -2.28 40.69
N VAL A 70 27.14 -1.24 40.52
CA VAL A 70 26.80 -0.66 39.22
C VAL A 70 27.20 0.80 39.17
N PRO A 71 27.48 1.35 37.98
CA PRO A 71 27.80 2.77 37.84
C PRO A 71 26.70 3.67 38.41
N ARG A 72 27.05 4.66 39.21
CA ARG A 72 26.17 5.64 39.84
C ARG A 72 26.60 7.04 39.46
N LEU A 73 25.64 7.98 39.44
CA LEU A 73 25.94 9.37 39.18
C LEU A 73 26.93 9.91 40.24
N LYS A 74 27.91 10.70 39.80
CA LYS A 74 28.76 11.45 40.74
C LYS A 74 27.88 12.40 41.55
N GLY A 75 28.00 12.35 42.88
CA GLY A 75 27.17 13.14 43.81
C GLY A 75 25.77 12.57 44.07
N GLY A 76 25.43 11.35 43.64
CA GLY A 76 24.13 10.74 43.87
C GLY A 76 24.16 9.22 43.99
N ARG A 77 23.08 8.63 44.50
CA ARG A 77 22.92 7.18 44.67
C ARG A 77 22.26 6.49 43.47
N ARG A 78 21.80 7.24 42.44
CA ARG A 78 21.09 6.72 41.30
C ARG A 78 22.00 5.87 40.40
N ALA A 79 21.63 4.63 40.17
CA ALA A 79 22.28 3.76 39.17
C ALA A 79 21.98 4.25 37.76
N VAL A 80 22.99 4.26 36.88
CA VAL A 80 22.91 4.72 35.48
C VAL A 80 23.71 3.80 34.57
N ILE A 81 23.62 4.02 33.25
CA ILE A 81 24.36 3.33 32.20
C ILE A 81 23.88 1.87 31.96
N VAL A 82 23.72 1.07 33.03
CA VAL A 82 23.37 -0.34 32.94
C VAL A 82 21.91 -0.55 32.46
N PRO A 83 21.60 -1.62 31.68
CA PRO A 83 20.26 -1.80 31.10
C PRO A 83 19.13 -1.94 32.12
N GLN A 84 19.41 -2.51 33.30
CA GLN A 84 18.44 -2.73 34.37
C GLN A 84 18.09 -1.45 35.15
N ALA A 85 18.88 -0.40 35.01
CA ALA A 85 18.61 0.87 35.70
C ALA A 85 17.54 1.69 34.97
N VAL A 86 16.72 2.44 35.71
CA VAL A 86 15.74 3.38 35.17
C VAL A 86 16.45 4.49 34.41
N GLY A 87 16.19 4.59 33.09
CA GLY A 87 16.89 5.55 32.23
C GLY A 87 18.29 5.12 31.78
N GLY A 88 18.69 3.88 32.05
CA GLY A 88 19.93 3.29 31.54
C GLY A 88 19.87 3.01 30.02
N ARG A 89 20.96 2.54 29.45
CA ARG A 89 21.03 2.20 28.04
C ARG A 89 20.15 0.99 27.71
N LYS A 90 19.65 0.91 26.49
CA LYS A 90 19.04 -0.33 25.98
C LYS A 90 20.14 -1.35 25.64
N ALA A 91 20.01 -2.60 26.07
CA ALA A 91 20.97 -3.66 25.76
C ALA A 91 21.12 -3.88 24.25
N HIS A 92 20.01 -3.97 23.54
CA HIS A 92 19.95 -4.15 22.07
C HIS A 92 19.02 -3.10 21.44
N PRO A 93 19.49 -1.86 21.23
CA PRO A 93 18.70 -0.83 20.61
C PRO A 93 18.54 -1.12 19.09
N PRO A 94 17.50 -0.58 18.46
CA PRO A 94 17.42 -0.60 17.01
C PRO A 94 18.57 0.21 16.42
N LYS A 95 19.20 -0.31 15.35
CA LYS A 95 20.32 0.33 14.68
C LYS A 95 19.94 0.74 13.26
N PRO A 96 20.34 1.94 12.77
CA PRO A 96 20.09 2.38 11.39
C PRO A 96 20.71 1.43 10.34
N GLN A 97 21.82 0.78 10.69
CA GLN A 97 22.55 -0.15 9.83
C GLN A 97 21.82 -1.48 9.59
N LYS A 98 20.74 -1.76 10.35
CA LYS A 98 19.93 -2.96 10.15
C LYS A 98 19.33 -2.94 8.74
N ASN A 99 19.43 -4.06 8.02
CA ASN A 99 18.69 -4.24 6.78
C ASN A 99 17.19 -4.43 7.10
N TRP A 100 16.38 -3.46 6.70
CA TRP A 100 14.94 -3.41 6.94
C TRP A 100 14.13 -4.06 5.81
N ASN A 101 14.80 -4.35 4.68
CA ASN A 101 14.15 -4.91 3.50
C ASN A 101 13.92 -6.40 3.67
N GLU A 102 12.67 -6.82 3.58
CA GLU A 102 12.29 -8.22 3.55
C GLU A 102 12.35 -8.73 2.10
N LYS A 103 13.03 -9.85 1.89
CA LYS A 103 13.18 -10.47 0.58
C LYS A 103 12.00 -11.42 0.31
N ILE A 104 11.57 -11.45 -0.95
CA ILE A 104 10.62 -12.43 -1.48
C ILE A 104 11.16 -12.95 -2.81
N ASN A 105 10.94 -14.23 -3.12
CA ASN A 105 11.36 -14.82 -4.37
C ASN A 105 10.60 -14.21 -5.55
N LYS A 106 11.28 -13.98 -6.68
CA LYS A 106 10.66 -13.38 -7.89
C LYS A 106 9.45 -14.18 -8.38
N LYS A 107 9.53 -15.53 -8.37
CA LYS A 107 8.41 -16.40 -8.76
C LYS A 107 7.22 -16.28 -7.80
N GLU A 108 7.46 -16.19 -6.48
CA GLU A 108 6.40 -15.94 -5.49
C GLU A 108 5.75 -14.56 -5.69
N MET A 109 6.55 -13.52 -5.98
CA MET A 109 6.03 -12.17 -6.24
C MET A 109 5.12 -12.16 -7.48
N ARG A 110 5.52 -12.82 -8.58
CA ARG A 110 4.69 -12.95 -9.79
C ARG A 110 3.40 -13.70 -9.50
N LYS A 111 3.47 -14.82 -8.78
CA LYS A 111 2.29 -15.58 -8.39
C LYS A 111 1.34 -14.79 -7.49
N ALA A 112 1.89 -14.00 -6.57
CA ALA A 112 1.10 -13.07 -5.74
C ALA A 112 0.41 -11.97 -6.58
N LEU A 113 1.07 -11.46 -7.62
CA LEU A 113 0.50 -10.46 -8.52
C LEU A 113 -0.65 -11.05 -9.34
N ARG A 114 -0.49 -12.24 -9.93
CA ARG A 114 -1.54 -12.95 -10.66
C ARG A 114 -2.75 -13.22 -9.77
N SER A 115 -2.51 -13.76 -8.57
CA SER A 115 -3.56 -14.00 -7.58
C SER A 115 -4.27 -12.72 -7.12
N ALA A 116 -3.57 -11.58 -7.07
CA ALA A 116 -4.19 -10.29 -6.76
C ALA A 116 -5.03 -9.76 -7.92
N LEU A 117 -4.62 -10.01 -9.17
CA LEU A 117 -5.40 -9.68 -10.38
C LEU A 117 -6.67 -10.52 -10.47
N SER A 118 -6.59 -11.83 -10.26
CA SER A 118 -7.77 -12.72 -10.26
C SER A 118 -8.80 -12.29 -9.21
N ALA A 119 -8.36 -11.84 -8.04
CA ALA A 119 -9.25 -11.33 -7.00
C ALA A 119 -10.03 -10.05 -7.39
N THR A 120 -9.58 -9.29 -8.40
CA THR A 120 -10.31 -8.09 -8.86
C THR A 120 -11.54 -8.40 -9.71
N VAL A 121 -11.61 -9.60 -10.25
CA VAL A 121 -12.74 -10.08 -11.08
C VAL A 121 -13.84 -10.70 -10.22
N ILE A 122 -13.55 -11.12 -8.99
CA ILE A 122 -14.50 -11.79 -8.10
C ILE A 122 -15.35 -10.73 -7.37
N PRO A 123 -16.66 -10.58 -7.70
CA PRO A 123 -17.50 -9.51 -7.14
C PRO A 123 -17.63 -9.59 -5.62
N GLU A 124 -17.66 -10.79 -5.06
CA GLU A 124 -17.76 -11.01 -3.61
C GLU A 124 -16.56 -10.42 -2.85
N LEU A 125 -15.34 -10.63 -3.36
CA LEU A 125 -14.13 -10.08 -2.75
C LEU A 125 -14.10 -8.56 -2.83
N VAL A 126 -14.55 -7.98 -3.96
CA VAL A 126 -14.62 -6.54 -4.15
C VAL A 126 -15.67 -5.92 -3.21
N ARG A 127 -16.86 -6.54 -3.09
CA ARG A 127 -17.90 -6.12 -2.13
C ARG A 127 -17.46 -6.28 -0.68
N ARG A 128 -16.78 -7.39 -0.33
CA ARG A 128 -16.24 -7.63 1.01
C ARG A 128 -15.25 -6.54 1.43
N ARG A 129 -14.55 -5.95 0.48
CA ARG A 129 -13.68 -4.80 0.70
C ARG A 129 -14.45 -3.48 0.83
N SER A 130 -15.77 -3.53 0.74
CA SER A 130 -16.68 -2.37 0.82
C SER A 130 -16.54 -1.41 -0.36
N HIS A 131 -16.15 -1.87 -1.54
CA HIS A 131 -16.27 -1.10 -2.76
C HIS A 131 -17.73 -1.06 -3.23
N VAL A 132 -18.11 0.04 -3.89
CA VAL A 132 -19.43 0.23 -4.49
C VAL A 132 -19.25 0.32 -5.99
N PHE A 133 -19.95 -0.53 -6.71
CA PHE A 133 -19.92 -0.59 -8.17
C PHE A 133 -21.23 -1.12 -8.71
N GLU A 134 -21.57 -0.75 -9.92
CA GLU A 134 -22.73 -1.23 -10.67
C GLU A 134 -22.26 -2.06 -11.87
N GLY A 135 -23.07 -3.07 -12.23
CA GLY A 135 -22.78 -3.98 -13.35
C GLY A 135 -21.64 -4.96 -13.08
N ASP A 136 -21.06 -5.50 -14.17
CA ASP A 136 -20.11 -6.61 -14.15
C ASP A 136 -18.68 -6.16 -13.88
N LEU A 137 -17.84 -7.10 -13.43
CA LEU A 137 -16.40 -6.95 -13.25
C LEU A 137 -15.66 -7.93 -14.17
N PRO A 138 -14.46 -7.58 -14.64
CA PRO A 138 -13.73 -6.34 -14.43
C PRO A 138 -14.28 -5.19 -15.28
N LYS A 139 -14.05 -3.94 -14.85
CA LYS A 139 -14.37 -2.75 -15.65
C LYS A 139 -13.25 -2.49 -16.65
N ILE A 140 -13.58 -2.55 -17.94
CA ILE A 140 -12.63 -2.33 -19.03
C ILE A 140 -13.14 -1.16 -19.87
N VAL A 141 -12.25 -0.24 -20.23
CA VAL A 141 -12.55 0.97 -20.99
C VAL A 141 -11.70 1.01 -22.26
N VAL A 142 -12.20 1.64 -23.29
CA VAL A 142 -11.47 1.89 -24.54
C VAL A 142 -10.20 2.70 -24.30
N ASP A 143 -9.22 2.58 -25.19
CA ASP A 143 -7.91 3.22 -25.02
C ASP A 143 -7.94 4.75 -25.15
N GLU A 144 -8.97 5.32 -25.78
CA GLU A 144 -9.21 6.77 -25.82
C GLU A 144 -9.31 7.38 -24.40
N PHE A 145 -9.68 6.60 -23.39
CA PHE A 145 -9.67 7.02 -22.00
C PHE A 145 -8.29 7.48 -21.54
N GLU A 146 -7.21 6.93 -22.10
CA GLU A 146 -5.83 7.29 -21.73
C GLU A 146 -5.47 8.73 -22.14
N GLU A 147 -6.16 9.31 -23.12
CA GLU A 147 -5.91 10.64 -23.66
C GLU A 147 -6.60 11.77 -22.86
N LEU A 148 -7.47 11.43 -21.92
CA LEU A 148 -8.21 12.40 -21.12
C LEU A 148 -7.27 13.24 -20.23
N LYS A 149 -7.35 14.55 -20.37
CA LYS A 149 -6.47 15.51 -19.66
C LYS A 149 -7.16 16.18 -18.47
N LYS A 150 -8.48 16.27 -18.47
CA LYS A 150 -9.23 16.98 -17.43
C LYS A 150 -9.87 16.02 -16.44
N THR A 151 -9.80 16.37 -15.16
CA THR A 151 -10.45 15.60 -14.08
C THR A 151 -11.97 15.49 -14.25
N LYS A 152 -12.60 16.51 -14.84
CA LYS A 152 -14.05 16.52 -15.10
C LYS A 152 -14.45 15.42 -16.07
N GLU A 153 -13.73 15.27 -17.16
CA GLU A 153 -13.95 14.23 -18.17
C GLU A 153 -13.79 12.82 -17.56
N VAL A 154 -12.73 12.62 -16.74
CA VAL A 154 -12.54 11.36 -16.01
C VAL A 154 -13.70 11.05 -15.06
N ILE A 155 -14.24 12.06 -14.36
CA ILE A 155 -15.40 11.87 -13.47
C ILE A 155 -16.63 11.47 -14.27
N GLU A 156 -16.87 12.06 -15.43
CA GLU A 156 -18.01 11.74 -16.30
C GLU A 156 -17.94 10.27 -16.75
N VAL A 157 -16.78 9.81 -17.21
CA VAL A 157 -16.58 8.40 -17.59
C VAL A 157 -16.75 7.46 -16.39
N LEU A 158 -16.20 7.79 -15.21
CA LEU A 158 -16.37 6.96 -14.01
C LEU A 158 -17.83 6.88 -13.54
N LYS A 159 -18.65 7.90 -13.81
CA LYS A 159 -20.10 7.88 -13.56
C LYS A 159 -20.82 6.96 -14.54
N THR A 160 -20.52 7.05 -15.83
CA THR A 160 -21.17 6.23 -16.87
C THR A 160 -20.89 4.75 -16.70
N ILE A 161 -19.69 4.37 -16.28
CA ILE A 161 -19.34 2.95 -16.00
C ILE A 161 -19.76 2.46 -14.60
N GLY A 162 -20.42 3.31 -13.79
CA GLY A 162 -21.00 2.91 -12.49
C GLY A 162 -19.99 2.71 -11.35
N VAL A 163 -18.82 3.37 -11.38
CA VAL A 163 -17.78 3.23 -10.32
C VAL A 163 -17.56 4.51 -9.51
N TYR A 164 -18.16 5.63 -9.91
CA TYR A 164 -17.94 6.92 -9.27
C TYR A 164 -18.42 6.98 -7.81
N GLN A 165 -19.45 6.22 -7.46
CA GLN A 165 -19.98 6.13 -6.09
C GLN A 165 -18.90 5.72 -5.07
N ASP A 166 -17.96 4.86 -5.45
CA ASP A 166 -16.85 4.47 -4.58
C ASP A 166 -15.86 5.61 -4.33
N VAL A 167 -15.70 6.51 -5.31
CA VAL A 167 -14.86 7.73 -5.17
C VAL A 167 -15.51 8.72 -4.22
N VAL A 168 -16.83 8.94 -4.32
CA VAL A 168 -17.60 9.79 -3.40
C VAL A 168 -17.46 9.27 -1.97
N LYS A 169 -17.73 7.98 -1.78
CA LYS A 169 -17.57 7.29 -0.49
C LYS A 169 -16.16 7.42 0.11
N ALA A 170 -15.12 7.41 -0.72
CA ALA A 170 -13.74 7.62 -0.26
C ALA A 170 -13.48 9.06 0.18
N GLY A 171 -14.13 10.03 -0.44
CA GLY A 171 -14.11 11.44 -0.04
C GLY A 171 -14.75 11.68 1.32
N GLU A 172 -15.97 11.19 1.51
CA GLU A 172 -16.75 11.31 2.76
C GLU A 172 -16.06 10.64 3.94
N ARG A 173 -15.41 9.48 3.72
CA ARG A 173 -14.69 8.74 4.76
C ARG A 173 -13.29 9.28 5.09
N LYS A 174 -13.01 10.54 4.79
CA LYS A 174 -11.82 11.23 5.26
C LYS A 174 -11.89 11.41 6.78
N ARG A 175 -10.91 10.87 7.51
CA ARG A 175 -10.85 11.00 8.97
C ARG A 175 -9.46 11.36 9.48
N VAL A 176 -9.39 11.94 10.67
CA VAL A 176 -8.13 12.20 11.36
C VAL A 176 -7.49 10.86 11.73
N ARG A 177 -6.21 10.70 11.42
CA ARG A 177 -5.44 9.49 11.72
C ARG A 177 -5.25 9.31 13.21
N ALA A 178 -5.41 8.11 13.73
CA ALA A 178 -5.00 7.74 15.08
C ALA A 178 -3.47 7.73 15.22
N GLY A 179 -2.97 7.98 16.42
CA GLY A 179 -1.55 7.92 16.74
C GLY A 179 -0.74 9.14 16.28
N LYS A 180 0.57 9.08 16.49
CA LYS A 180 1.53 10.18 16.28
C LYS A 180 1.75 10.55 14.80
N GLY A 181 1.32 9.74 13.86
CA GLY A 181 1.40 10.03 12.42
C GLY A 181 0.72 11.34 12.02
N LYS A 182 -0.34 11.76 12.74
CA LYS A 182 -1.03 13.04 12.52
C LYS A 182 -0.13 14.27 12.77
N MET A 183 0.80 14.16 13.70
CA MET A 183 1.79 15.22 14.03
C MET A 183 3.00 15.21 13.08
N ARG A 184 3.13 14.16 12.24
CA ARG A 184 4.24 13.98 11.30
C ARG A 184 3.82 14.23 9.85
N GLY A 185 2.95 15.21 9.61
CA GLY A 185 2.47 15.58 8.26
C GLY A 185 1.42 14.63 7.66
N ARG A 186 0.99 13.58 8.37
CA ARG A 186 0.01 12.59 7.89
C ARG A 186 -1.30 12.67 8.68
N ARG A 187 -1.88 13.87 8.79
CA ARG A 187 -3.05 14.13 9.64
C ARG A 187 -4.28 13.30 9.25
N TYR A 188 -4.53 13.13 7.96
CA TYR A 188 -5.73 12.48 7.47
C TYR A 188 -5.46 11.07 6.93
N LYS A 189 -6.45 10.19 7.07
CA LYS A 189 -6.52 8.88 6.43
C LYS A 189 -7.79 8.84 5.57
N ARG A 190 -7.64 8.41 4.30
CA ARG A 190 -8.74 8.20 3.35
C ARG A 190 -8.84 6.71 3.00
N LYS A 191 -10.03 6.26 2.61
CA LYS A 191 -10.22 4.94 2.01
C LYS A 191 -9.56 4.91 0.63
N LYS A 192 -8.97 3.78 0.25
CA LYS A 192 -8.57 3.53 -1.14
C LYS A 192 -9.82 3.19 -1.94
N SER A 193 -9.98 3.85 -3.08
CA SER A 193 -11.07 3.69 -4.03
C SER A 193 -10.56 3.00 -5.31
N VAL A 194 -11.12 3.35 -6.43
CA VAL A 194 -10.80 2.81 -7.75
C VAL A 194 -9.30 2.87 -8.05
N LEU A 195 -8.78 1.82 -8.66
CA LEU A 195 -7.46 1.79 -9.28
C LEU A 195 -7.65 1.88 -10.80
N ILE A 196 -6.99 2.82 -11.45
CA ILE A 196 -6.95 2.94 -12.90
C ILE A 196 -5.63 2.35 -13.38
N VAL A 197 -5.67 1.43 -14.33
CA VAL A 197 -4.50 0.79 -14.91
C VAL A 197 -4.45 1.09 -16.40
N THR A 198 -3.39 1.77 -16.83
CA THR A 198 -3.16 2.19 -18.22
C THR A 198 -2.03 1.42 -18.86
N SER A 199 -2.00 1.35 -20.17
CA SER A 199 -0.95 0.64 -20.93
C SER A 199 0.40 1.36 -20.83
N LYS A 200 0.39 2.67 -20.88
CA LYS A 200 1.56 3.57 -20.89
C LYS A 200 1.37 4.75 -19.94
N ASN A 201 2.42 5.53 -19.76
CA ASN A 201 2.36 6.79 -19.03
C ASN A 201 1.53 7.81 -19.81
N SER A 202 0.26 7.94 -19.46
CA SER A 202 -0.78 8.73 -20.15
C SER A 202 -1.25 9.92 -19.32
N ASP A 203 -1.90 10.88 -19.98
CA ASP A 203 -2.38 12.10 -19.33
C ASP A 203 -3.46 11.80 -18.27
N VAL A 204 -4.25 10.74 -18.42
CA VAL A 204 -5.26 10.31 -17.43
C VAL A 204 -4.65 10.02 -16.05
N LEU A 205 -3.38 9.61 -15.98
CA LEU A 205 -2.70 9.40 -14.69
C LEU A 205 -2.60 10.70 -13.89
N LYS A 206 -2.39 11.82 -14.57
CA LYS A 206 -2.37 13.15 -13.94
C LYS A 206 -3.78 13.65 -13.64
N ALA A 207 -4.71 13.47 -14.60
CA ALA A 207 -6.10 13.89 -14.49
C ALA A 207 -6.84 13.23 -13.33
N SER A 208 -6.56 11.94 -13.05
CA SER A 208 -7.20 11.16 -11.98
C SER A 208 -6.58 11.34 -10.60
N ARG A 209 -5.35 11.85 -10.51
CA ARG A 209 -4.56 11.94 -9.26
C ARG A 209 -5.22 12.72 -8.14
N ASN A 210 -6.04 13.73 -8.46
CA ASN A 210 -6.73 14.55 -7.47
C ASN A 210 -7.98 13.90 -6.90
N LEU A 211 -8.50 12.84 -7.52
CA LEU A 211 -9.72 12.18 -7.07
C LEU A 211 -9.52 11.44 -5.73
N PRO A 212 -10.50 11.52 -4.79
CA PRO A 212 -10.37 10.92 -3.47
C PRO A 212 -10.17 9.41 -3.51
N GLY A 213 -9.04 8.93 -3.01
CA GLY A 213 -8.75 7.50 -2.89
C GLY A 213 -8.41 6.77 -4.18
N VAL A 214 -8.50 7.44 -5.33
CA VAL A 214 -8.10 6.91 -6.64
C VAL A 214 -6.58 6.84 -6.71
N ASP A 215 -6.07 5.73 -7.21
CA ASP A 215 -4.70 5.59 -7.66
C ASP A 215 -4.74 5.27 -9.16
N ALA A 216 -3.82 5.83 -9.92
CA ALA A 216 -3.67 5.55 -11.34
C ALA A 216 -2.23 5.15 -11.62
N VAL A 217 -2.04 4.06 -12.34
CA VAL A 217 -0.73 3.41 -12.50
C VAL A 217 -0.61 2.82 -13.90
N GLU A 218 0.55 2.98 -14.50
CA GLU A 218 0.96 2.25 -15.70
C GLU A 218 1.14 0.76 -15.38
N VAL A 219 0.80 -0.14 -16.30
CA VAL A 219 0.93 -1.59 -16.15
C VAL A 219 2.31 -2.02 -15.69
N ARG A 220 3.38 -1.44 -16.23
CA ARG A 220 4.77 -1.76 -15.86
C ARG A 220 5.09 -1.49 -14.40
N ASN A 221 4.44 -0.50 -13.81
CA ASN A 221 4.61 -0.08 -12.43
C ASN A 221 3.55 -0.72 -11.49
N LEU A 222 2.69 -1.57 -12.03
CA LEU A 222 1.66 -2.27 -11.25
C LEU A 222 2.31 -3.24 -10.27
N ASN A 223 1.90 -3.15 -9.00
CA ASN A 223 2.38 -4.04 -7.96
C ASN A 223 1.23 -4.58 -7.10
N VAL A 224 1.52 -5.60 -6.31
CA VAL A 224 0.53 -6.26 -5.45
C VAL A 224 -0.09 -5.29 -4.45
N GLU A 225 0.62 -4.26 -3.98
CA GLU A 225 0.08 -3.30 -3.02
C GLU A 225 -1.00 -2.40 -3.62
N PHE A 226 -0.90 -2.04 -4.90
CA PHE A 226 -1.96 -1.28 -5.58
C PHE A 226 -3.25 -2.10 -5.69
N LEU A 227 -3.15 -3.40 -6.00
CA LEU A 227 -4.29 -4.31 -6.12
C LEU A 227 -4.86 -4.75 -4.76
N ALA A 228 -3.99 -4.89 -3.77
CA ALA A 228 -4.33 -5.36 -2.43
C ALA A 228 -3.80 -4.43 -1.32
N PRO A 229 -4.24 -3.16 -1.24
CA PRO A 229 -3.77 -2.23 -0.23
C PRO A 229 -4.00 -2.76 1.19
N GLY A 230 -2.91 -2.86 1.97
CA GLY A 230 -2.94 -3.42 3.32
C GLY A 230 -2.99 -4.95 3.38
N GLY A 231 -2.70 -5.65 2.27
CA GLY A 231 -2.70 -7.11 2.20
C GLY A 231 -4.08 -7.75 2.01
N HIS A 232 -5.12 -6.94 1.77
CA HIS A 232 -6.46 -7.40 1.48
C HIS A 232 -6.75 -7.23 -0.02
N ALA A 233 -7.00 -8.31 -0.73
CA ALA A 233 -7.31 -8.33 -2.15
C ALA A 233 -8.75 -7.86 -2.46
N GLY A 234 -9.07 -7.74 -3.75
CA GLY A 234 -10.41 -7.34 -4.21
C GLY A 234 -10.58 -5.82 -4.29
N ARG A 235 -9.57 -5.09 -4.76
CA ARG A 235 -9.72 -3.67 -5.09
C ARG A 235 -10.53 -3.52 -6.36
N LEU A 236 -11.39 -2.50 -6.42
CA LEU A 236 -12.10 -2.12 -7.62
C LEU A 236 -11.10 -1.51 -8.62
N VAL A 237 -11.02 -2.09 -9.83
CA VAL A 237 -10.04 -1.69 -10.86
C VAL A 237 -10.76 -1.38 -12.17
N VAL A 238 -10.28 -0.35 -12.85
CA VAL A 238 -10.64 0.02 -14.22
C VAL A 238 -9.38 -0.19 -15.07
N TYR A 239 -9.50 -1.03 -16.08
CA TYR A 239 -8.42 -1.34 -17.03
C TYR A 239 -8.69 -0.68 -18.37
N THR A 240 -7.66 -0.24 -19.08
CA THR A 240 -7.75 0.06 -20.50
C THR A 240 -7.58 -1.23 -21.31
N LYS A 241 -8.13 -1.29 -22.52
CA LYS A 241 -8.05 -2.48 -23.39
C LYS A 241 -6.61 -2.89 -23.65
N SER A 242 -5.76 -1.94 -24.01
CA SER A 242 -4.32 -2.15 -24.24
C SER A 242 -3.57 -2.61 -22.98
N ALA A 243 -3.99 -2.13 -21.79
CA ALA A 243 -3.39 -2.58 -20.53
C ALA A 243 -3.66 -4.07 -20.25
N LEU A 244 -4.84 -4.58 -20.61
CA LEU A 244 -5.17 -6.00 -20.46
C LEU A 244 -4.35 -6.87 -21.40
N SER A 245 -4.21 -6.48 -22.66
CA SER A 245 -3.37 -7.19 -23.62
C SER A 245 -1.94 -7.30 -23.13
N TYR A 246 -1.38 -6.20 -22.64
CA TYR A 246 -0.03 -6.17 -22.06
C TYR A 246 0.11 -7.09 -20.84
N LEU A 247 -0.89 -7.14 -19.94
CA LEU A 247 -0.88 -8.04 -18.78
C LEU A 247 -0.86 -9.52 -19.19
N GLY A 248 -1.54 -9.87 -20.27
CA GLY A 248 -1.54 -11.23 -20.82
C GLY A 248 -0.18 -11.68 -21.38
N GLU A 249 0.57 -10.75 -21.95
CA GLU A 249 1.91 -11.03 -22.50
C GLU A 249 3.00 -11.04 -21.42
N TRP A 250 2.89 -10.17 -20.42
CA TRP A 250 3.95 -9.94 -19.42
C TRP A 250 3.95 -10.96 -18.28
N LEU A 251 2.82 -11.50 -17.86
CA LEU A 251 2.62 -12.36 -16.68
C LEU A 251 2.29 -13.79 -17.06
#